data_3b71fd0c2c8042b8e67e5217fb114bf7
#
_entry.id   3b71fd0c2c8042b8e67e5217fb114bf7
#
_cell.length_a   1.000
_cell.length_b   1.000
_cell.length_c   1.000
_cell.angle_alpha   90.00
_cell.angle_beta   90.00
_cell.angle_gamma   90.00
#
_symmetry.space_group_name_H-M   'P 1'
#
loop_
_entity.id
_entity.type
_entity.pdbx_description
1 polymer ?
#
loop_
_entity_poly.entity_id
_entity_poly.type
_entity_poly.pdbx_seq_one_letter_code
_entity_poly.pdbx_strand_id
1 'polypeptide(L)'
;MEEKNEVMTDTTNENTELEQKPKKGKRVVFVIILIILIIALVGVYFYFNNKKEEPAKVDNDKKDVSKYVLKDNSLQDFDLRFLQLENKEENKIYSPLSIKYTLGMLNEGTKGETHSQISNIIGEYKANKYVNSQNMSFANAMFVKEAYKDQVRPEYIEAIQNKYGAEVQYDPFTTASNVNQWISQKTLGLINNMLDDETVQSLDYMLVNALGIDMQWVYNLQAEPNGGENIYYDVDYQYENYSDNIVPIDGGGYPSLGFNGSTKESKAVQIGASFNRYDIIKDLGEDGIKKKVAEEFNKYKASEECTGEYKMDDCDISVEEMQQKYLEGLKQNYGKEDISTDFLLNDTENEKVFAKNLREYNGTTLQYVAIMPKQEKLTDYVDKMDANKISGLIKDLKELKANNFKDGVVTQITGFIPLFNFEYDLDLMNDLKDMGVKDVFDSNKADLSGLSKGDSVIVEAKHKANIEFSNMGIKASAVTMMGGVGAAGAGFNYEFDVPVEVIDITFDKPYMFLIRDVATGEVWFVGTVYQPIDKE
;
A
#
# COMPACT_ATOMS: atom_id res chain seq x y z
N MET A 1 -12.59 9.40 -66.62
CA MET A 1 -13.83 9.21 -67.42
C MET A 1 -14.89 9.80 -66.53
N GLU A 2 -15.20 11.00 -66.76
CA GLU A 2 -16.33 11.53 -67.55
C GLU A 2 -17.59 11.41 -66.71
N GLU A 3 -18.27 12.40 -66.40
CA GLU A 3 -18.68 13.71 -66.99
C GLU A 3 -20.12 13.95 -66.51
N LYS A 4 -20.34 15.13 -66.00
CA LYS A 4 -21.18 16.20 -66.61
C LYS A 4 -22.72 15.95 -66.48
N ASN A 5 -23.56 16.88 -66.34
CA ASN A 5 -23.72 18.32 -66.48
C ASN A 5 -25.12 18.64 -65.93
N GLU A 6 -25.31 19.79 -65.32
CA GLU A 6 -25.98 21.01 -65.86
C GLU A 6 -27.39 20.78 -66.38
N VAL A 7 -28.38 21.64 -66.06
CA VAL A 7 -28.64 22.97 -66.56
C VAL A 7 -29.95 23.53 -66.00
N MET A 8 -29.90 24.74 -65.46
CA MET A 8 -30.78 25.92 -65.59
C MET A 8 -32.08 25.87 -66.40
N THR A 9 -33.09 26.59 -65.96
CA THR A 9 -33.76 27.77 -66.51
C THR A 9 -35.02 28.04 -65.73
N ASP A 10 -35.26 29.12 -65.18
CA ASP A 10 -35.51 30.53 -65.51
C ASP A 10 -37.02 30.83 -65.87
N THR A 11 -37.43 32.02 -65.38
CA THR A 11 -38.54 32.93 -65.75
C THR A 11 -39.96 32.57 -65.26
N THR A 12 -40.76 33.45 -64.75
CA THR A 12 -41.02 34.91 -64.87
C THR A 12 -42.17 35.32 -63.96
N ASN A 13 -42.04 36.52 -63.41
CA ASN A 13 -43.02 37.53 -62.98
C ASN A 13 -44.55 37.23 -63.10
N GLU A 14 -45.25 37.57 -62.01
CA GLU A 14 -46.33 38.57 -62.13
C GLU A 14 -46.68 39.18 -60.74
N ASN A 15 -46.74 40.51 -60.73
CA ASN A 15 -47.15 41.38 -59.63
C ASN A 15 -48.66 41.23 -59.39
N THR A 16 -49.06 41.22 -58.13
CA THR A 16 -50.31 41.84 -57.70
C THR A 16 -50.17 42.42 -56.30
N GLU A 17 -50.23 43.73 -56.21
CA GLU A 17 -50.42 44.51 -54.99
C GLU A 17 -51.74 44.13 -54.32
N LEU A 18 -51.69 43.85 -53.01
CA LEU A 18 -52.84 44.00 -52.12
C LEU A 18 -52.42 44.48 -50.76
N GLU A 19 -53.03 45.56 -50.36
CA GLU A 19 -52.95 46.35 -49.14
C GLU A 19 -52.59 45.64 -47.85
N GLN A 20 -51.64 46.19 -47.16
CA GLN A 20 -51.27 45.82 -45.75
C GLN A 20 -52.15 46.61 -44.78
N LYS A 21 -52.96 45.92 -43.97
CA LYS A 21 -53.50 46.40 -42.69
C LYS A 21 -52.50 46.07 -41.58
N PRO A 22 -52.21 46.99 -40.61
CA PRO A 22 -51.19 46.76 -39.60
C PRO A 22 -51.64 45.73 -38.56
N LYS A 23 -50.87 44.65 -38.40
CA LYS A 23 -51.02 43.64 -37.32
C LYS A 23 -50.59 44.18 -35.98
N LYS A 24 -51.51 44.79 -35.18
CA LYS A 24 -51.30 45.21 -33.79
C LYS A 24 -51.03 44.06 -32.80
N GLY A 25 -51.14 42.80 -33.18
CA GLY A 25 -50.99 41.65 -32.27
C GLY A 25 -49.56 41.22 -31.93
N LYS A 26 -48.58 41.40 -32.83
CA LYS A 26 -47.21 40.91 -32.58
C LYS A 26 -46.41 41.73 -31.57
N ARG A 27 -46.67 43.05 -31.47
CA ARG A 27 -45.97 43.91 -30.47
C ARG A 27 -46.44 43.62 -29.05
N VAL A 28 -47.73 43.33 -28.84
CA VAL A 28 -48.29 43.02 -27.52
C VAL A 28 -47.73 41.68 -27.00
N VAL A 29 -47.66 40.66 -27.89
CA VAL A 29 -47.06 39.36 -27.51
C VAL A 29 -45.58 39.45 -27.17
N PHE A 30 -44.83 40.29 -27.91
CA PHE A 30 -43.41 40.51 -27.63
C PHE A 30 -43.17 41.22 -26.29
N VAL A 31 -44.02 42.19 -25.95
CA VAL A 31 -43.98 42.92 -24.67
C VAL A 31 -44.35 41.98 -23.52
N ILE A 32 -45.34 41.10 -23.69
CA ILE A 32 -45.72 40.10 -22.68
C ILE A 32 -44.58 39.09 -22.45
N ILE A 33 -43.93 38.57 -23.50
CA ILE A 33 -42.76 37.66 -23.38
C ILE A 33 -41.59 38.38 -22.69
N LEU A 34 -41.33 39.63 -22.99
CA LEU A 34 -40.26 40.43 -22.34
C LEU A 34 -40.55 40.62 -20.86
N ILE A 35 -41.82 40.93 -20.49
CA ILE A 35 -42.25 41.04 -19.09
C ILE A 35 -42.09 39.71 -18.34
N ILE A 36 -42.44 38.60 -18.94
CA ILE A 36 -42.28 37.25 -18.34
C ILE A 36 -40.79 36.94 -18.14
N LEU A 37 -39.94 37.29 -19.13
CA LEU A 37 -38.46 37.11 -18.99
C LEU A 37 -37.89 38.00 -17.90
N ILE A 38 -38.36 39.24 -17.77
CA ILE A 38 -37.91 40.14 -16.68
C ILE A 38 -38.40 39.60 -15.33
N ILE A 39 -39.63 39.13 -15.23
CA ILE A 39 -40.15 38.50 -13.99
C ILE A 39 -39.35 37.26 -13.63
N ALA A 40 -39.00 36.41 -14.62
CA ALA A 40 -38.15 35.23 -14.41
C ALA A 40 -36.75 35.64 -13.96
N LEU A 41 -36.11 36.63 -14.55
CA LEU A 41 -34.81 37.14 -14.16
C LEU A 41 -34.84 37.77 -12.76
N VAL A 42 -35.88 38.53 -12.43
CA VAL A 42 -36.08 39.07 -11.08
C VAL A 42 -36.35 37.98 -10.07
N GLY A 43 -37.11 36.93 -10.46
CA GLY A 43 -37.31 35.75 -9.62
C GLY A 43 -36.00 34.98 -9.36
N VAL A 44 -35.18 34.79 -10.38
CA VAL A 44 -33.86 34.19 -10.26
C VAL A 44 -32.94 35.07 -9.41
N TYR A 45 -32.94 36.39 -9.60
CA TYR A 45 -32.17 37.32 -8.76
C TYR A 45 -32.59 37.27 -7.28
N PHE A 46 -33.91 37.27 -7.00
CA PHE A 46 -34.44 37.10 -5.65
C PHE A 46 -34.22 35.69 -5.11
N TYR A 47 -34.21 34.67 -5.92
CA TYR A 47 -33.87 33.32 -5.50
C TYR A 47 -32.41 33.22 -5.07
N PHE A 48 -31.49 33.83 -5.81
CA PHE A 48 -30.07 33.83 -5.43
C PHE A 48 -29.77 34.83 -4.29
N ASN A 49 -30.44 35.99 -4.23
CA ASN A 49 -30.22 36.96 -3.13
C ASN A 49 -31.02 36.63 -1.85
N ASN A 50 -32.13 35.88 -1.93
CA ASN A 50 -32.86 35.40 -0.75
C ASN A 50 -32.52 33.95 -0.37
N LYS A 51 -31.53 33.30 -1.01
CA LYS A 51 -30.73 32.35 -0.26
C LYS A 51 -30.03 33.17 0.82
N LYS A 52 -30.76 33.47 1.93
CA LYS A 52 -30.09 33.63 3.21
C LYS A 52 -29.17 32.42 3.23
N GLU A 53 -27.85 32.64 3.24
CA GLU A 53 -26.95 31.71 3.87
C GLU A 53 -27.66 31.38 5.18
N GLU A 54 -28.20 30.15 5.29
CA GLU A 54 -28.46 29.62 6.63
C GLU A 54 -27.14 29.91 7.34
N PRO A 55 -27.17 30.59 8.49
CA PRO A 55 -25.94 30.82 9.23
C PRO A 55 -25.33 29.42 9.29
N ALA A 56 -24.16 29.28 8.71
CA ALA A 56 -23.44 28.02 8.67
C ALA A 56 -23.69 27.44 10.02
N LYS A 57 -24.36 26.28 10.12
CA LYS A 57 -24.51 25.59 11.40
C LYS A 57 -23.12 25.63 11.92
N VAL A 58 -22.91 26.44 12.97
CA VAL A 58 -21.65 26.45 13.68
C VAL A 58 -21.57 25.01 14.13
N ASP A 59 -20.78 24.26 13.39
CA ASP A 59 -20.48 22.88 13.67
C ASP A 59 -19.75 22.97 15.01
N ASN A 60 -20.53 22.80 16.10
CA ASN A 60 -20.01 22.79 17.45
C ASN A 60 -19.22 21.51 17.74
N ASP A 61 -19.08 20.65 16.75
CA ASP A 61 -17.99 19.70 16.66
C ASP A 61 -16.70 20.48 16.29
N LYS A 62 -16.15 21.19 17.26
CA LYS A 62 -14.70 21.35 17.32
C LYS A 62 -14.18 19.93 17.39
N LYS A 63 -13.87 19.35 16.21
CA LYS A 63 -13.18 18.07 16.13
C LYS A 63 -12.02 18.19 17.10
N ASP A 64 -12.00 17.35 18.14
CA ASP A 64 -10.95 17.40 19.14
C ASP A 64 -9.63 17.02 18.46
N VAL A 65 -8.91 18.04 18.00
CA VAL A 65 -7.61 17.86 17.32
C VAL A 65 -6.51 17.46 18.30
N SER A 66 -6.77 17.52 19.61
CA SER A 66 -5.78 17.17 20.65
C SER A 66 -5.29 15.73 20.55
N LYS A 67 -6.11 14.82 20.00
CA LYS A 67 -5.74 13.42 19.78
C LYS A 67 -4.65 13.24 18.70
N TYR A 68 -4.44 14.22 17.81
CA TYR A 68 -3.43 14.14 16.75
C TYR A 68 -2.09 14.74 17.15
N VAL A 69 -1.98 15.27 18.36
CA VAL A 69 -0.72 15.80 18.91
C VAL A 69 0.27 14.64 19.08
N LEU A 70 1.43 14.75 18.44
CA LEU A 70 2.49 13.74 18.54
C LEU A 70 3.13 13.78 19.93
N LYS A 71 3.14 12.66 20.62
CA LYS A 71 3.70 12.49 21.98
C LYS A 71 5.13 11.95 21.95
N ASP A 72 5.43 11.17 20.94
CA ASP A 72 6.73 10.57 20.68
C ASP A 72 6.85 10.21 19.19
N ASN A 73 7.85 9.43 18.83
CA ASN A 73 8.08 9.00 17.43
C ASN A 73 7.33 7.72 17.05
N SER A 74 6.71 7.01 17.99
CA SER A 74 5.97 5.78 17.70
C SER A 74 4.68 6.05 16.92
N LEU A 75 3.97 4.98 16.53
CA LEU A 75 2.66 5.08 15.87
C LEU A 75 1.68 5.93 16.71
N GLN A 76 1.16 6.98 16.11
CA GLN A 76 0.19 7.91 16.71
C GLN A 76 -1.06 8.03 15.82
N ASP A 77 -2.14 8.61 16.35
CA ASP A 77 -3.36 8.87 15.58
C ASP A 77 -3.11 9.81 14.39
N PHE A 78 -2.13 10.68 14.47
CA PHE A 78 -1.64 11.48 13.35
C PHE A 78 -1.28 10.62 12.14
N ASP A 79 -0.56 9.51 12.36
CA ASP A 79 -0.06 8.66 11.28
C ASP A 79 -1.20 7.97 10.51
N LEU A 80 -2.33 7.75 11.15
CA LEU A 80 -3.52 7.10 10.59
C LEU A 80 -4.55 8.10 10.03
N ARG A 81 -4.41 9.40 10.40
CA ARG A 81 -5.45 10.40 10.14
C ARG A 81 -5.72 10.61 8.65
N PHE A 82 -4.69 10.59 7.82
CA PHE A 82 -4.84 10.82 6.38
C PHE A 82 -5.65 9.71 5.69
N LEU A 83 -5.53 8.43 6.14
CA LEU A 83 -6.44 7.39 5.67
C LEU A 83 -7.90 7.68 6.02
N GLN A 84 -8.15 8.22 7.23
CA GLN A 84 -9.50 8.55 7.68
C GLN A 84 -10.11 9.74 6.94
N LEU A 85 -9.29 10.76 6.62
CA LEU A 85 -9.72 11.94 5.85
C LEU A 85 -10.04 11.58 4.40
N GLU A 86 -9.23 10.73 3.83
CA GLU A 86 -9.31 10.27 2.44
C GLU A 86 -10.02 8.91 2.31
N ASN A 87 -10.88 8.51 3.27
CA ASN A 87 -11.45 7.16 3.35
C ASN A 87 -12.42 6.83 2.21
N LYS A 88 -11.85 6.38 1.07
CA LYS A 88 -12.54 5.89 -0.12
C LYS A 88 -12.04 4.50 -0.47
N GLU A 89 -12.84 3.71 -1.20
CA GLU A 89 -12.47 2.36 -1.66
C GLU A 89 -11.44 2.43 -2.80
N GLU A 90 -10.22 2.87 -2.50
CA GLU A 90 -9.11 2.99 -3.47
C GLU A 90 -7.76 2.67 -2.82
N ASN A 91 -6.80 2.27 -3.65
CA ASN A 91 -5.42 2.06 -3.20
C ASN A 91 -4.81 3.39 -2.79
N LYS A 92 -4.18 3.43 -1.62
CA LYS A 92 -3.52 4.61 -1.07
C LYS A 92 -2.18 4.26 -0.48
N ILE A 93 -1.25 5.19 -0.58
CA ILE A 93 -0.01 5.18 0.19
C ILE A 93 0.43 6.60 0.47
N TYR A 94 0.89 6.86 1.67
CA TYR A 94 1.57 8.09 2.05
C TYR A 94 2.62 7.82 3.14
N SER A 95 3.49 8.78 3.35
CA SER A 95 4.53 8.70 4.38
C SER A 95 4.27 9.70 5.51
N PRO A 96 3.76 9.25 6.65
CA PRO A 96 3.65 10.11 7.83
C PRO A 96 5.00 10.69 8.26
N LEU A 97 6.07 9.92 8.12
CA LEU A 97 7.43 10.35 8.39
C LEU A 97 7.81 11.59 7.57
N SER A 98 7.59 11.54 6.25
CA SER A 98 7.87 12.67 5.35
C SER A 98 7.06 13.91 5.72
N ILE A 99 5.78 13.72 6.06
CA ILE A 99 4.89 14.84 6.45
C ILE A 99 5.38 15.47 7.75
N LYS A 100 5.75 14.67 8.77
CA LYS A 100 6.29 15.16 10.03
C LYS A 100 7.56 16.02 9.83
N TYR A 101 8.47 15.57 8.98
CA TYR A 101 9.70 16.32 8.69
C TYR A 101 9.44 17.62 7.96
N THR A 102 8.55 17.60 6.96
CA THR A 102 8.19 18.80 6.23
C THR A 102 7.49 19.82 7.13
N LEU A 103 6.56 19.39 7.97
CA LEU A 103 5.91 20.24 8.98
C LEU A 103 6.92 20.78 10.00
N GLY A 104 7.87 19.95 10.43
CA GLY A 104 8.93 20.39 11.34
C GLY A 104 9.82 21.46 10.72
N MET A 105 10.28 21.27 9.48
CA MET A 105 11.06 22.29 8.77
C MET A 105 10.27 23.59 8.58
N LEU A 106 9.00 23.48 8.19
CA LEU A 106 8.12 24.65 8.04
C LEU A 106 7.96 25.41 9.36
N ASN A 107 7.77 24.69 10.46
CA ASN A 107 7.55 25.28 11.78
C ASN A 107 8.73 26.10 12.30
N GLU A 108 9.96 25.76 11.93
CA GLU A 108 11.15 26.57 12.26
C GLU A 108 11.07 28.00 11.69
N GLY A 109 10.31 28.18 10.61
CA GLY A 109 10.13 29.47 9.94
C GLY A 109 8.86 30.24 10.33
N THR A 110 7.98 29.62 11.12
CA THR A 110 6.70 30.24 11.51
C THR A 110 6.80 31.02 12.83
N LYS A 111 5.86 31.97 13.06
CA LYS A 111 5.69 32.70 14.31
C LYS A 111 4.21 32.79 14.69
N GLY A 112 3.93 33.34 15.87
CA GLY A 112 2.59 33.64 16.35
C GLY A 112 1.63 32.44 16.30
N GLU A 113 0.40 32.66 15.86
CA GLU A 113 -0.64 31.65 15.78
C GLU A 113 -0.31 30.55 14.73
N THR A 114 0.29 30.95 13.60
CA THR A 114 0.76 29.97 12.57
C THR A 114 1.73 28.95 13.18
N HIS A 115 2.67 29.41 14.00
CA HIS A 115 3.59 28.53 14.73
C HIS A 115 2.84 27.63 15.73
N SER A 116 1.89 28.21 16.46
CA SER A 116 1.12 27.47 17.46
C SER A 116 0.31 26.33 16.84
N GLN A 117 -0.34 26.58 15.70
CA GLN A 117 -1.14 25.56 15.01
C GLN A 117 -0.31 24.35 14.56
N ILE A 118 0.89 24.59 14.00
CA ILE A 118 1.78 23.50 13.60
C ILE A 118 2.38 22.83 14.83
N SER A 119 2.85 23.60 15.83
CA SER A 119 3.42 23.07 17.07
C SER A 119 2.44 22.20 17.83
N ASN A 120 1.14 22.54 17.80
CA ASN A 120 0.09 21.73 18.43
C ASN A 120 -0.06 20.34 17.78
N ILE A 121 0.38 20.16 16.54
CA ILE A 121 0.35 18.86 15.87
C ILE A 121 1.66 18.11 16.08
N ILE A 122 2.79 18.75 15.78
CA ILE A 122 4.09 18.07 15.88
C ILE A 122 4.55 17.81 17.33
N GLY A 123 3.95 18.50 18.32
CA GLY A 123 4.09 18.20 19.76
C GLY A 123 5.51 17.91 20.21
N GLU A 124 5.71 16.73 20.79
CA GLU A 124 6.99 16.25 21.30
C GLU A 124 7.83 15.47 20.26
N TYR A 125 7.40 15.47 18.99
CA TYR A 125 8.11 14.76 17.92
C TYR A 125 9.54 15.28 17.75
N LYS A 126 10.48 14.38 17.59
CA LYS A 126 11.89 14.68 17.35
C LYS A 126 12.37 13.98 16.10
N ALA A 127 12.87 14.75 15.15
CA ALA A 127 13.40 14.21 13.91
C ALA A 127 14.59 13.26 14.19
N ASN A 128 14.47 12.00 13.77
CA ASN A 128 15.53 11.02 13.82
C ASN A 128 16.52 11.25 12.67
N LYS A 129 17.77 10.85 12.84
CA LYS A 129 18.75 10.87 11.76
C LYS A 129 18.88 9.47 11.18
N TYR A 130 18.43 9.30 9.95
CA TYR A 130 18.56 8.07 9.20
C TYR A 130 19.81 8.09 8.33
N VAL A 131 20.48 6.95 8.22
CA VAL A 131 21.71 6.81 7.42
C VAL A 131 21.36 6.21 6.07
N ASN A 132 21.50 7.00 5.02
CA ASN A 132 21.20 6.56 3.65
C ASN A 132 22.11 5.42 3.18
N SER A 133 21.57 4.54 2.35
CA SER A 133 22.25 3.45 1.66
C SER A 133 21.76 3.40 0.21
N GLN A 134 22.24 2.45 -0.56
CA GLN A 134 21.70 2.20 -1.90
C GLN A 134 20.27 1.62 -1.89
N ASN A 135 19.78 1.17 -0.72
CA ASN A 135 18.46 0.55 -0.54
C ASN A 135 17.50 1.42 0.27
N MET A 136 17.97 2.50 0.83
CA MET A 136 17.20 3.40 1.67
C MET A 136 17.72 4.82 1.51
N SER A 137 16.88 5.73 1.09
CA SER A 137 17.23 7.13 0.95
C SER A 137 16.19 8.01 1.63
N PHE A 138 16.67 8.87 2.51
CA PHE A 138 15.88 9.85 3.24
C PHE A 138 16.57 11.19 3.14
N ALA A 139 15.95 12.16 2.48
CA ALA A 139 16.56 13.45 2.19
C ALA A 139 15.56 14.59 2.35
N ASN A 140 16.05 15.70 2.85
CA ASN A 140 15.30 16.93 3.01
C ASN A 140 15.97 18.04 2.20
N ALA A 141 15.18 18.92 1.59
CA ALA A 141 15.69 20.09 0.91
C ALA A 141 14.77 21.30 1.04
N MET A 142 15.38 22.47 0.92
CA MET A 142 14.72 23.70 0.57
C MET A 142 15.23 24.15 -0.80
N PHE A 143 14.33 24.26 -1.76
CA PHE A 143 14.60 24.92 -3.03
C PHE A 143 14.13 26.37 -2.94
N VAL A 144 14.95 27.29 -3.38
CA VAL A 144 14.68 28.72 -3.34
C VAL A 144 14.89 29.33 -4.72
N LYS A 145 13.88 30.05 -5.21
CA LYS A 145 14.01 30.82 -6.45
C LYS A 145 15.16 31.80 -6.33
N GLU A 146 16.07 31.83 -7.31
CA GLU A 146 17.25 32.70 -7.26
C GLU A 146 16.90 34.17 -6.95
N ALA A 147 15.80 34.67 -7.53
CA ALA A 147 15.31 36.03 -7.28
C ALA A 147 14.82 36.27 -5.84
N TYR A 148 14.49 35.19 -5.10
CA TYR A 148 13.98 35.25 -3.72
C TYR A 148 15.07 35.02 -2.67
N LYS A 149 16.29 34.66 -3.08
CA LYS A 149 17.41 34.24 -2.23
C LYS A 149 17.65 35.22 -1.05
N ASP A 150 17.68 36.51 -1.31
CA ASP A 150 17.99 37.51 -0.31
C ASP A 150 16.84 37.75 0.69
N GLN A 151 15.66 37.22 0.42
CA GLN A 151 14.51 37.28 1.31
C GLN A 151 14.55 36.16 2.36
N VAL A 152 15.16 35.02 2.09
CA VAL A 152 15.25 33.91 3.05
C VAL A 152 16.22 34.28 4.18
N ARG A 153 15.82 33.98 5.41
CA ARG A 153 16.63 34.29 6.60
C ARG A 153 17.75 33.26 6.78
N PRO A 154 19.00 33.68 6.98
CA PRO A 154 20.11 32.77 7.23
C PRO A 154 19.89 31.89 8.45
N GLU A 155 19.26 32.40 9.52
CA GLU A 155 18.97 31.67 10.74
C GLU A 155 18.02 30.51 10.51
N TYR A 156 17.06 30.66 9.58
CA TYR A 156 16.17 29.60 9.16
C TYR A 156 16.90 28.49 8.40
N ILE A 157 17.76 28.90 7.46
CA ILE A 157 18.62 27.95 6.72
C ILE A 157 19.45 27.13 7.70
N GLU A 158 20.12 27.79 8.64
CA GLU A 158 20.93 27.11 9.66
C GLU A 158 20.08 26.12 10.50
N ALA A 159 18.88 26.51 10.90
CA ALA A 159 17.97 25.67 11.68
C ALA A 159 17.58 24.38 10.95
N ILE A 160 17.14 24.49 9.68
CA ILE A 160 16.72 23.30 8.90
C ILE A 160 17.90 22.39 8.54
N GLN A 161 19.08 22.95 8.29
CA GLN A 161 20.29 22.18 8.04
C GLN A 161 20.73 21.40 9.29
N ASN A 162 20.77 22.05 10.44
CA ASN A 162 21.24 21.43 11.68
C ASN A 162 20.27 20.40 12.25
N LYS A 163 18.97 20.69 12.24
CA LYS A 163 17.94 19.82 12.83
C LYS A 163 17.48 18.69 11.89
N TYR A 164 17.33 18.99 10.60
CA TYR A 164 16.74 18.08 9.62
C TYR A 164 17.72 17.61 8.55
N GLY A 165 18.96 18.10 8.56
CA GLY A 165 19.95 17.76 7.52
C GLY A 165 19.54 18.24 6.13
N ALA A 166 18.76 19.31 6.04
CA ALA A 166 18.21 19.78 4.78
C ALA A 166 19.28 20.38 3.86
N GLU A 167 19.25 20.00 2.59
CA GLU A 167 20.01 20.67 1.53
C GLU A 167 19.32 21.98 1.18
N VAL A 168 20.08 23.04 0.87
CA VAL A 168 19.51 24.29 0.36
C VAL A 168 20.03 24.52 -1.05
N GLN A 169 19.11 24.61 -2.00
CA GLN A 169 19.43 24.75 -3.42
C GLN A 169 18.75 26.00 -3.99
N TYR A 170 19.49 26.71 -4.85
CA TYR A 170 18.98 27.90 -5.55
C TYR A 170 18.74 27.52 -7.01
N ASP A 171 17.57 27.86 -7.51
CA ASP A 171 17.12 27.50 -8.86
C ASP A 171 16.32 28.65 -9.47
N PRO A 172 16.45 28.93 -10.78
CA PRO A 172 15.68 30.00 -11.42
C PRO A 172 14.17 29.75 -11.44
N PHE A 173 13.71 28.51 -11.19
CA PHE A 173 12.31 28.09 -11.26
C PHE A 173 11.66 28.36 -12.63
N THR A 174 12.41 28.16 -13.70
CA THR A 174 11.90 28.26 -15.08
C THR A 174 11.22 26.97 -15.55
N THR A 175 11.67 25.84 -15.03
CA THR A 175 11.08 24.50 -15.24
C THR A 175 11.19 23.67 -13.96
N ALA A 176 10.41 22.60 -13.89
CA ALA A 176 10.45 21.65 -12.76
C ALA A 176 11.61 20.64 -12.85
N SER A 177 12.41 20.66 -13.92
CA SER A 177 13.40 19.62 -14.22
C SER A 177 14.38 19.36 -13.10
N ASN A 178 15.00 20.40 -12.52
CA ASN A 178 16.03 20.24 -11.48
C ASN A 178 15.44 19.67 -10.20
N VAL A 179 14.25 20.15 -9.80
CA VAL A 179 13.56 19.66 -8.60
C VAL A 179 13.13 18.20 -8.79
N ASN A 180 12.50 17.88 -9.92
CA ASN A 180 12.09 16.50 -10.22
C ASN A 180 13.30 15.55 -10.33
N GLN A 181 14.40 16.01 -10.90
CA GLN A 181 15.65 15.23 -10.96
C GLN A 181 16.19 14.94 -9.54
N TRP A 182 16.21 15.95 -8.66
CA TRP A 182 16.63 15.76 -7.28
C TRP A 182 15.71 14.77 -6.55
N ILE A 183 14.38 14.92 -6.69
CA ILE A 183 13.39 14.01 -6.10
C ILE A 183 13.62 12.59 -6.61
N SER A 184 13.77 12.40 -7.92
CA SER A 184 14.03 11.09 -8.52
C SER A 184 15.29 10.45 -7.94
N GLN A 185 16.39 11.18 -7.87
CA GLN A 185 17.64 10.67 -7.30
C GLN A 185 17.49 10.28 -5.83
N LYS A 186 16.80 11.11 -5.05
CA LYS A 186 16.62 10.89 -3.60
C LYS A 186 15.51 9.87 -3.28
N THR A 187 14.70 9.51 -4.24
CA THR A 187 13.70 8.44 -4.11
C THR A 187 14.10 7.15 -4.83
N LEU A 188 15.38 6.96 -5.13
CA LEU A 188 15.90 5.78 -5.83
C LEU A 188 15.26 5.53 -7.21
N GLY A 189 14.81 6.61 -7.88
CA GLY A 189 14.10 6.54 -9.16
C GLY A 189 12.61 6.26 -9.07
N LEU A 190 12.03 6.25 -7.86
CA LEU A 190 10.64 5.90 -7.59
C LEU A 190 9.65 6.96 -8.00
N ILE A 191 10.01 8.23 -7.77
CA ILE A 191 9.18 9.40 -8.07
C ILE A 191 9.95 10.23 -9.09
N ASN A 192 9.45 10.27 -10.33
CA ASN A 192 10.16 10.92 -11.43
C ASN A 192 9.57 12.29 -11.81
N ASN A 193 8.26 12.47 -11.69
CA ASN A 193 7.55 13.68 -12.10
C ASN A 193 6.55 14.08 -11.02
N MET A 194 7.02 14.77 -9.99
CA MET A 194 6.17 15.21 -8.88
C MET A 194 5.53 16.58 -9.19
N LEU A 195 6.26 17.45 -9.87
CA LEU A 195 5.86 18.85 -10.13
C LEU A 195 5.87 19.13 -11.63
N ASP A 196 4.95 19.96 -12.06
CA ASP A 196 4.94 20.58 -13.39
C ASP A 196 5.61 21.96 -13.38
N ASP A 197 5.87 22.49 -14.58
CA ASP A 197 6.56 23.76 -14.76
C ASP A 197 5.73 24.94 -14.22
N GLU A 198 4.40 24.92 -14.39
CA GLU A 198 3.50 25.98 -13.94
C GLU A 198 3.52 26.10 -12.41
N THR A 199 3.45 24.96 -11.73
CA THR A 199 3.55 24.91 -10.26
C THR A 199 4.88 25.52 -9.80
N VAL A 200 6.02 25.06 -10.34
CA VAL A 200 7.34 25.53 -9.90
C VAL A 200 7.53 27.03 -10.18
N GLN A 201 7.09 27.53 -11.34
CA GLN A 201 7.18 28.95 -11.70
C GLN A 201 6.40 29.87 -10.75
N SER A 202 5.31 29.37 -10.18
CA SER A 202 4.44 30.11 -9.26
C SER A 202 5.03 30.26 -7.85
N LEU A 203 6.05 29.46 -7.49
CA LEU A 203 6.62 29.40 -6.16
C LEU A 203 7.86 30.31 -6.02
N ASP A 204 8.07 30.84 -4.84
CA ASP A 204 9.30 31.55 -4.45
C ASP A 204 10.28 30.58 -3.73
N TYR A 205 9.75 29.60 -3.04
CA TYR A 205 10.51 28.51 -2.41
C TYR A 205 9.62 27.28 -2.21
N MET A 206 10.23 26.14 -1.95
CA MET A 206 9.55 24.90 -1.56
C MET A 206 10.37 24.09 -0.57
N LEU A 207 9.70 23.43 0.34
CA LEU A 207 10.28 22.43 1.24
C LEU A 207 9.93 21.05 0.71
N VAL A 208 10.93 20.21 0.58
CA VAL A 208 10.78 18.86 0.03
C VAL A 208 11.38 17.84 0.99
N ASN A 209 10.62 16.82 1.33
CA ASN A 209 11.15 15.58 1.87
C ASN A 209 11.02 14.49 0.79
N ALA A 210 12.09 13.78 0.54
CA ALA A 210 12.13 12.65 -0.39
C ALA A 210 12.52 11.39 0.37
N LEU A 211 11.67 10.37 0.29
CA LEU A 211 11.85 9.09 0.94
C LEU A 211 11.67 7.96 -0.08
N GLY A 212 12.68 7.12 -0.20
CA GLY A 212 12.66 5.94 -1.06
C GLY A 212 13.23 4.73 -0.33
N ILE A 213 12.58 3.58 -0.47
CA ILE A 213 13.08 2.30 0.01
C ILE A 213 13.10 1.27 -1.12
N ASP A 214 14.15 0.46 -1.14
CA ASP A 214 14.33 -0.69 -2.02
C ASP A 214 14.94 -1.81 -1.17
N MET A 215 14.15 -2.30 -0.20
CA MET A 215 14.61 -3.18 0.85
C MET A 215 14.08 -4.60 0.65
N GLN A 216 14.97 -5.57 0.74
CA GLN A 216 14.62 -6.99 0.60
C GLN A 216 14.09 -7.55 1.92
N TRP A 217 13.24 -8.59 1.80
CA TRP A 217 12.89 -9.42 2.96
C TRP A 217 14.14 -10.09 3.54
N VAL A 218 14.12 -10.43 4.82
CA VAL A 218 15.16 -11.28 5.42
C VAL A 218 15.23 -12.61 4.68
N TYR A 219 14.07 -13.24 4.44
CA TYR A 219 13.89 -14.37 3.56
C TYR A 219 12.79 -14.03 2.56
N ASN A 220 12.97 -14.34 1.29
CA ASN A 220 12.00 -14.05 0.24
C ASN A 220 10.66 -14.72 0.55
N LEU A 221 9.56 -14.09 0.11
CA LEU A 221 8.27 -14.74 0.04
C LEU A 221 8.31 -15.70 -1.14
N GLN A 222 8.06 -16.98 -0.91
CA GLN A 222 8.19 -18.00 -1.94
C GLN A 222 6.81 -18.41 -2.47
N ALA A 223 6.80 -19.03 -3.65
CA ALA A 223 5.62 -19.68 -4.18
C ALA A 223 5.29 -20.98 -3.42
N GLU A 224 6.26 -21.50 -2.67
CA GLU A 224 6.10 -22.71 -1.85
C GLU A 224 6.36 -22.40 -0.37
N PRO A 225 5.64 -23.06 0.55
CA PRO A 225 5.81 -22.82 1.97
C PRO A 225 7.22 -23.15 2.45
N ASN A 226 7.77 -22.28 3.31
CA ASN A 226 9.03 -22.53 4.03
C ASN A 226 8.84 -23.52 5.19
N GLY A 227 8.17 -24.63 4.96
CA GLY A 227 8.14 -25.76 5.86
C GLY A 227 8.80 -26.89 5.10
N GLY A 228 9.86 -27.49 5.63
CA GLY A 228 10.50 -28.60 4.96
C GLY A 228 9.43 -29.59 4.50
N GLU A 229 9.56 -30.04 3.26
CA GLU A 229 8.70 -31.08 2.71
C GLU A 229 8.52 -32.17 3.75
N ASN A 230 7.29 -32.35 4.22
CA ASN A 230 6.94 -33.51 5.03
C ASN A 230 6.72 -34.68 4.08
N ILE A 231 7.81 -35.11 3.45
CA ILE A 231 7.80 -36.20 2.45
C ILE A 231 7.24 -37.53 2.98
N TYR A 232 6.92 -37.61 4.26
CA TYR A 232 6.43 -38.83 4.91
C TYR A 232 4.95 -38.80 5.29
N TYR A 233 4.29 -37.64 5.17
CA TYR A 233 2.89 -37.48 5.53
C TYR A 233 2.09 -37.02 4.32
N ASP A 234 0.96 -37.67 4.09
CA ASP A 234 -0.08 -37.16 3.19
C ASP A 234 -0.71 -35.93 3.83
N VAL A 235 0.01 -34.88 3.75
CA VAL A 235 -0.45 -33.51 3.96
C VAL A 235 -0.68 -32.95 2.58
N ASP A 236 -1.63 -33.56 1.87
CA ASP A 236 -2.01 -33.03 0.59
C ASP A 236 -2.11 -31.51 0.73
N TYR A 237 -1.17 -30.79 0.11
CA TYR A 237 -1.35 -29.39 -0.23
C TYR A 237 -2.48 -29.37 -1.25
N GLN A 238 -3.67 -29.77 -0.76
CA GLN A 238 -4.86 -29.71 -1.56
C GLN A 238 -5.16 -28.25 -1.73
N TYR A 239 -4.66 -27.69 -2.83
CA TYR A 239 -5.21 -26.45 -3.39
C TYR A 239 -6.74 -26.51 -3.42
N GLU A 240 -7.33 -27.66 -3.37
CA GLU A 240 -8.77 -27.93 -3.21
C GLU A 240 -9.35 -27.46 -1.86
N ASN A 241 -8.53 -27.29 -0.83
CA ASN A 241 -8.94 -26.72 0.48
C ASN A 241 -8.63 -25.23 0.63
N TYR A 242 -7.91 -24.63 -0.31
CA TYR A 242 -7.82 -23.17 -0.37
C TYR A 242 -9.17 -22.61 -0.82
N SER A 243 -9.55 -21.46 -0.29
CA SER A 243 -10.77 -20.78 -0.70
C SER A 243 -10.95 -20.89 -2.22
N ASP A 244 -12.20 -21.04 -2.71
CA ASP A 244 -12.57 -21.11 -4.15
C ASP A 244 -11.98 -19.99 -5.03
N ASN A 245 -11.17 -19.12 -4.46
CA ASN A 245 -10.59 -17.94 -5.04
C ASN A 245 -9.13 -18.09 -5.51
N ILE A 246 -8.50 -19.28 -5.38
CA ILE A 246 -7.10 -19.48 -5.76
C ILE A 246 -7.02 -20.41 -6.97
N VAL A 247 -6.38 -19.95 -8.02
CA VAL A 247 -6.10 -20.74 -9.21
C VAL A 247 -4.59 -20.99 -9.26
N PRO A 248 -4.17 -22.27 -9.09
CA PRO A 248 -2.76 -22.66 -9.27
C PRO A 248 -2.34 -22.41 -10.73
N ILE A 249 -1.10 -22.04 -10.95
CA ILE A 249 -0.54 -21.92 -12.29
C ILE A 249 0.29 -23.17 -12.60
N ASP A 250 -0.12 -23.95 -13.61
CA ASP A 250 0.68 -25.05 -14.14
C ASP A 250 1.97 -24.50 -14.78
N GLY A 251 3.12 -25.02 -14.35
CA GLY A 251 4.40 -24.76 -15.01
C GLY A 251 5.30 -23.69 -14.37
N GLY A 252 5.05 -23.30 -13.15
CA GLY A 252 5.90 -22.39 -12.36
C GLY A 252 5.58 -20.92 -12.64
N GLY A 253 5.04 -20.25 -11.66
CA GLY A 253 4.65 -18.83 -11.71
C GLY A 253 4.01 -18.44 -10.39
N TYR A 254 3.51 -17.21 -10.31
CA TYR A 254 2.74 -16.78 -9.15
C TYR A 254 1.32 -17.33 -9.24
N PRO A 255 0.77 -17.92 -8.16
CA PRO A 255 -0.64 -18.28 -8.10
C PRO A 255 -1.52 -17.04 -8.30
N SER A 256 -2.69 -17.26 -8.87
CA SER A 256 -3.71 -16.23 -9.05
C SER A 256 -4.69 -16.24 -7.91
N LEU A 257 -4.94 -15.06 -7.34
CA LEU A 257 -5.87 -14.83 -6.23
C LEU A 257 -7.07 -14.01 -6.72
N GLY A 258 -8.29 -14.55 -6.51
CA GLY A 258 -9.52 -13.78 -6.64
C GLY A 258 -9.67 -12.81 -5.47
N PHE A 259 -9.37 -11.53 -5.70
CA PHE A 259 -9.35 -10.53 -4.63
C PHE A 259 -10.69 -9.79 -4.55
N ASN A 260 -11.24 -9.66 -3.34
CA ASN A 260 -12.48 -8.94 -3.04
C ASN A 260 -13.70 -9.41 -3.88
N GLY A 261 -13.76 -10.71 -4.15
CA GLY A 261 -14.82 -11.29 -4.97
C GLY A 261 -14.77 -10.92 -6.46
N SER A 262 -13.67 -10.30 -6.90
CA SER A 262 -13.44 -9.98 -8.31
C SER A 262 -13.13 -11.24 -9.10
N THR A 263 -13.66 -11.34 -10.31
CA THR A 263 -13.25 -12.36 -11.29
C THR A 263 -11.90 -12.03 -11.95
N LYS A 264 -11.38 -10.83 -11.72
CA LYS A 264 -10.04 -10.41 -12.18
C LYS A 264 -9.01 -10.99 -11.23
N GLU A 265 -8.22 -11.89 -11.73
CA GLU A 265 -7.14 -12.53 -10.98
C GLU A 265 -6.00 -11.55 -10.70
N SER A 266 -5.48 -11.62 -9.48
CA SER A 266 -4.30 -10.87 -9.06
C SER A 266 -3.18 -11.86 -8.76
N LYS A 267 -1.95 -11.60 -9.22
CA LYS A 267 -0.80 -12.40 -8.83
C LYS A 267 -0.61 -12.31 -7.32
N ALA A 268 -0.30 -13.43 -6.70
CA ALA A 268 -0.07 -13.50 -5.27
C ALA A 268 1.20 -14.30 -4.93
N VAL A 269 1.74 -14.09 -3.77
CA VAL A 269 2.79 -14.93 -3.19
C VAL A 269 2.20 -15.79 -2.10
N GLN A 270 2.64 -17.04 -2.05
CA GLN A 270 2.27 -17.96 -0.99
C GLN A 270 3.11 -17.68 0.26
N ILE A 271 2.48 -17.77 1.40
CA ILE A 271 3.11 -17.77 2.72
C ILE A 271 2.64 -19.01 3.47
N GLY A 272 3.55 -19.68 4.16
CA GLY A 272 3.17 -20.89 4.88
C GLY A 272 4.25 -21.42 5.78
N ALA A 273 3.84 -22.35 6.62
CA ALA A 273 4.70 -23.13 7.49
C ALA A 273 3.96 -24.41 7.90
N SER A 274 4.69 -25.49 8.15
CA SER A 274 4.13 -26.74 8.64
C SER A 274 4.78 -27.12 9.97
N PHE A 275 3.96 -27.51 10.94
CA PHE A 275 4.39 -27.94 12.26
C PHE A 275 3.84 -29.32 12.58
N ASN A 276 4.74 -30.30 12.71
CA ASN A 276 4.36 -31.66 13.00
C ASN A 276 4.33 -31.94 14.51
N ARG A 277 3.13 -32.10 15.06
CA ARG A 277 2.87 -32.53 16.44
C ARG A 277 2.18 -33.91 16.52
N TYR A 278 2.11 -34.63 15.38
CA TYR A 278 1.56 -35.98 15.33
C TYR A 278 2.65 -37.05 15.42
N ASP A 279 2.61 -37.88 16.48
CA ASP A 279 3.56 -38.94 16.72
C ASP A 279 3.04 -40.26 16.09
N ILE A 280 3.31 -40.40 14.80
CA ILE A 280 2.92 -41.60 14.03
C ILE A 280 3.59 -42.88 14.56
N ILE A 281 4.78 -42.78 15.16
CA ILE A 281 5.49 -43.92 15.73
C ILE A 281 4.75 -44.43 16.97
N LYS A 282 4.23 -43.50 17.79
CA LYS A 282 3.41 -43.82 18.95
C LYS A 282 2.07 -44.43 18.54
N ASP A 283 1.50 -44.00 17.42
CA ASP A 283 0.19 -44.45 16.94
C ASP A 283 0.26 -45.82 16.26
N LEU A 284 1.14 -45.98 15.28
CA LEU A 284 1.25 -47.21 14.48
C LEU A 284 2.28 -48.23 15.03
N GLY A 285 3.21 -47.77 15.86
CA GLY A 285 4.39 -48.54 16.26
C GLY A 285 5.41 -48.74 15.12
N GLU A 286 6.67 -49.01 15.45
CA GLU A 286 7.72 -49.21 14.45
C GLU A 286 7.39 -50.36 13.47
N ASP A 287 6.81 -51.45 13.98
CA ASP A 287 6.42 -52.62 13.16
C ASP A 287 5.27 -52.29 12.20
N GLY A 288 4.30 -51.48 12.63
CA GLY A 288 3.21 -51.01 11.78
C GLY A 288 3.70 -50.14 10.64
N ILE A 289 4.61 -49.19 10.93
CA ILE A 289 5.26 -48.37 9.93
C ILE A 289 6.03 -49.21 8.92
N LYS A 290 6.92 -50.09 9.41
CA LYS A 290 7.69 -51.00 8.54
C LYS A 290 6.81 -51.86 7.64
N LYS A 291 5.70 -52.35 8.16
CA LYS A 291 4.73 -53.11 7.39
C LYS A 291 4.11 -52.30 6.25
N LYS A 292 3.60 -51.10 6.55
CA LYS A 292 3.00 -50.21 5.52
C LYS A 292 4.02 -49.84 4.45
N VAL A 293 5.23 -49.42 4.85
CA VAL A 293 6.30 -49.08 3.90
C VAL A 293 6.65 -50.29 3.02
N ALA A 294 6.77 -51.48 3.59
CA ALA A 294 7.05 -52.68 2.81
C ALA A 294 5.93 -53.01 1.80
N GLU A 295 4.67 -52.87 2.20
CA GLU A 295 3.52 -53.11 1.32
C GLU A 295 3.55 -52.19 0.11
N GLU A 296 3.74 -50.89 0.32
CA GLU A 296 3.74 -49.90 -0.76
C GLU A 296 5.03 -49.96 -1.60
N PHE A 297 6.19 -50.14 -0.96
CA PHE A 297 7.44 -50.27 -1.68
C PHE A 297 7.51 -51.52 -2.57
N ASN A 298 6.90 -52.63 -2.15
CA ASN A 298 6.79 -53.84 -3.00
C ASN A 298 5.88 -53.59 -4.21
N LYS A 299 4.81 -52.78 -4.08
CA LYS A 299 3.99 -52.34 -5.22
C LYS A 299 4.82 -51.50 -6.19
N TYR A 300 5.58 -50.53 -5.66
CA TYR A 300 6.47 -49.70 -6.45
C TYR A 300 7.53 -50.53 -7.19
N LYS A 301 8.19 -51.47 -6.52
CA LYS A 301 9.17 -52.37 -7.17
C LYS A 301 8.57 -53.26 -8.28
N ALA A 302 7.27 -53.51 -8.24
CA ALA A 302 6.54 -54.23 -9.28
C ALA A 302 6.00 -53.31 -10.39
N SER A 303 6.06 -51.97 -10.23
CA SER A 303 5.58 -51.00 -11.20
C SER A 303 6.52 -50.86 -12.41
N GLU A 304 6.06 -50.14 -13.44
CA GLU A 304 6.83 -49.84 -14.65
C GLU A 304 8.08 -49.01 -14.33
N GLU A 305 8.07 -48.21 -13.28
CA GLU A 305 9.19 -47.41 -12.81
C GLU A 305 10.41 -48.25 -12.40
N CYS A 306 10.19 -49.48 -11.93
CA CYS A 306 11.27 -50.40 -11.57
C CYS A 306 11.46 -51.55 -12.55
N THR A 307 10.46 -51.88 -13.36
CA THR A 307 10.52 -52.99 -14.32
C THR A 307 10.73 -52.53 -15.75
N GLY A 308 10.62 -51.22 -16.04
CA GLY A 308 10.78 -50.61 -17.34
C GLY A 308 12.24 -50.48 -17.79
N GLU A 309 12.43 -49.87 -18.97
CA GLU A 309 13.74 -49.69 -19.59
C GLU A 309 14.62 -48.71 -18.80
N TYR A 310 14.01 -47.70 -18.16
CA TYR A 310 14.67 -46.71 -17.33
C TYR A 310 14.23 -46.88 -15.88
N LYS A 311 15.11 -47.49 -15.07
CA LYS A 311 14.82 -47.73 -13.64
C LYS A 311 15.23 -46.54 -12.79
N MET A 312 14.43 -46.26 -11.78
CA MET A 312 14.80 -45.33 -10.72
C MET A 312 15.84 -45.95 -9.78
N ASP A 313 16.70 -45.12 -9.18
CA ASP A 313 17.76 -45.56 -8.27
C ASP A 313 17.23 -46.31 -7.05
N ASP A 314 16.04 -45.92 -6.56
CA ASP A 314 15.39 -46.57 -5.41
C ASP A 314 14.97 -48.04 -5.68
N CYS A 315 14.86 -48.45 -6.94
CA CYS A 315 14.48 -49.81 -7.31
C CYS A 315 15.50 -50.86 -6.85
N ASP A 316 16.76 -50.46 -6.68
CA ASP A 316 17.84 -51.36 -6.25
C ASP A 316 17.98 -51.41 -4.71
N ILE A 317 17.27 -50.55 -3.96
CA ILE A 317 17.26 -50.56 -2.50
C ILE A 317 16.50 -51.77 -1.96
N SER A 318 16.97 -52.37 -0.88
CA SER A 318 16.24 -53.46 -0.20
C SER A 318 14.99 -52.92 0.54
N VAL A 319 14.01 -53.82 0.74
CA VAL A 319 12.81 -53.45 1.50
C VAL A 319 13.16 -53.04 2.93
N GLU A 320 14.09 -53.73 3.55
CA GLU A 320 14.57 -53.48 4.90
C GLU A 320 15.26 -52.11 5.00
N GLU A 321 16.03 -51.76 4.01
CA GLU A 321 16.71 -50.48 3.95
C GLU A 321 15.72 -49.32 3.77
N MET A 322 14.71 -49.48 2.90
CA MET A 322 13.65 -48.51 2.73
C MET A 322 12.81 -48.34 4.01
N GLN A 323 12.46 -49.41 4.68
CA GLN A 323 11.77 -49.37 5.97
C GLN A 323 12.57 -48.58 7.03
N GLN A 324 13.89 -48.78 7.05
CA GLN A 324 14.75 -48.06 8.00
C GLN A 324 14.86 -46.57 7.66
N LYS A 325 15.00 -46.24 6.37
CA LYS A 325 15.04 -44.84 5.88
C LYS A 325 13.78 -44.07 6.31
N TYR A 326 12.60 -44.69 6.13
CA TYR A 326 11.33 -44.08 6.54
C TYR A 326 11.24 -43.90 8.06
N LEU A 327 11.60 -44.92 8.82
CA LEU A 327 11.53 -44.86 10.28
C LEU A 327 12.47 -43.78 10.87
N GLU A 328 13.66 -43.62 10.30
CA GLU A 328 14.61 -42.59 10.69
C GLU A 328 14.11 -41.20 10.31
N GLY A 329 13.55 -41.03 9.11
CA GLY A 329 12.97 -39.79 8.66
C GLY A 329 11.80 -39.32 9.52
N LEU A 330 10.90 -40.23 9.87
CA LEU A 330 9.78 -39.96 10.76
C LEU A 330 10.24 -39.55 12.15
N LYS A 331 11.28 -40.19 12.72
CA LYS A 331 11.89 -39.81 13.99
C LYS A 331 12.54 -38.44 13.96
N GLN A 332 13.09 -38.04 12.81
CA GLN A 332 13.70 -36.72 12.65
C GLN A 332 12.68 -35.58 12.49
N ASN A 333 11.50 -35.88 11.99
CA ASN A 333 10.49 -34.84 11.69
C ASN A 333 9.49 -34.58 12.82
N TYR A 334 9.42 -35.47 13.83
CA TYR A 334 8.50 -35.27 14.94
C TYR A 334 9.01 -34.24 15.94
N GLY A 335 8.15 -33.29 16.32
CA GLY A 335 8.31 -32.44 17.49
C GLY A 335 9.52 -31.52 17.49
N LYS A 336 9.98 -31.05 16.32
CA LYS A 336 11.05 -30.04 16.27
C LYS A 336 10.55 -28.72 16.85
N GLU A 337 10.94 -28.44 18.09
CA GLU A 337 10.58 -27.21 18.82
C GLU A 337 11.32 -25.97 18.30
N ASP A 338 12.43 -26.16 17.60
CA ASP A 338 13.31 -25.07 17.13
C ASP A 338 12.88 -24.46 15.80
N ILE A 339 11.87 -25.03 15.12
CA ILE A 339 11.33 -24.46 13.89
C ILE A 339 10.37 -23.34 14.24
N SER A 340 10.62 -22.15 13.73
CA SER A 340 9.74 -21.00 13.85
C SER A 340 9.45 -20.40 12.47
N THR A 341 8.36 -19.65 12.38
CA THR A 341 8.05 -18.90 11.15
C THR A 341 9.05 -17.75 10.94
N ASP A 342 9.32 -17.43 9.70
CA ASP A 342 10.09 -16.24 9.30
C ASP A 342 9.18 -14.99 9.15
N PHE A 343 7.95 -15.10 9.59
CA PHE A 343 6.94 -14.05 9.67
C PHE A 343 6.25 -14.07 11.04
N LEU A 344 5.59 -12.99 11.37
CA LEU A 344 4.80 -12.85 12.59
C LEU A 344 3.31 -12.85 12.24
N LEU A 345 2.51 -13.43 13.10
CA LEU A 345 1.07 -13.53 12.92
C LEU A 345 0.33 -13.15 14.20
N ASN A 346 -0.80 -12.46 14.03
CA ASN A 346 -1.81 -12.27 15.05
C ASN A 346 -3.18 -12.45 14.40
N ASP A 347 -3.78 -13.63 14.57
CA ASP A 347 -5.07 -13.99 14.00
C ASP A 347 -6.14 -13.92 15.08
N THR A 348 -6.90 -12.82 15.09
CA THR A 348 -7.99 -12.57 16.03
C THR A 348 -9.34 -12.99 15.44
N GLU A 349 -10.42 -12.88 16.22
CA GLU A 349 -11.77 -13.05 15.70
C GLU A 349 -12.13 -12.01 14.62
N ASN A 350 -11.61 -10.79 14.75
CA ASN A 350 -11.98 -9.65 13.92
C ASN A 350 -10.97 -9.28 12.86
N GLU A 351 -9.67 -9.55 13.08
CA GLU A 351 -8.59 -9.17 12.18
C GLU A 351 -7.64 -10.34 11.89
N LYS A 352 -7.11 -10.38 10.66
CA LYS A 352 -5.87 -11.07 10.32
C LYS A 352 -4.75 -10.04 10.28
N VAL A 353 -3.67 -10.29 11.02
CA VAL A 353 -2.49 -9.42 11.04
C VAL A 353 -1.26 -10.24 10.70
N PHE A 354 -0.63 -9.88 9.61
CA PHE A 354 0.62 -10.47 9.14
C PHE A 354 1.73 -9.45 9.22
N ALA A 355 2.92 -9.85 9.68
CA ALA A 355 4.08 -8.97 9.63
C ALA A 355 5.34 -9.73 9.22
N LYS A 356 6.20 -9.04 8.46
CA LYS A 356 7.48 -9.58 8.01
C LYS A 356 8.54 -8.48 8.01
N ASN A 357 9.74 -8.85 8.49
CA ASN A 357 10.85 -7.91 8.57
C ASN A 357 11.59 -7.83 7.23
N LEU A 358 11.96 -6.61 6.88
CA LEU A 358 12.94 -6.33 5.85
C LEU A 358 14.37 -6.50 6.43
N ARG A 359 15.36 -6.70 5.58
CA ARG A 359 16.77 -6.76 6.00
C ARG A 359 17.17 -5.44 6.65
N GLU A 360 18.08 -5.53 7.60
CA GLU A 360 18.67 -4.35 8.21
C GLU A 360 19.60 -3.63 7.22
N TYR A 361 19.45 -2.31 7.15
CA TYR A 361 20.33 -1.41 6.40
C TYR A 361 20.79 -0.27 7.29
N ASN A 362 22.08 -0.20 7.52
CA ASN A 362 22.74 0.85 8.33
C ASN A 362 22.11 1.07 9.72
N GLY A 363 21.73 -0.01 10.39
CA GLY A 363 21.13 0.02 11.72
C GLY A 363 19.62 0.26 11.75
N THR A 364 18.97 0.34 10.59
CA THR A 364 17.51 0.46 10.46
C THR A 364 16.91 -0.84 9.96
N THR A 365 15.98 -1.40 10.72
CA THR A 365 15.16 -2.56 10.33
C THR A 365 13.73 -2.12 10.20
N LEU A 366 13.19 -2.20 8.99
CA LEU A 366 11.78 -1.94 8.75
C LEU A 366 10.97 -3.24 8.78
N GLN A 367 9.72 -3.11 9.17
CA GLN A 367 8.73 -4.19 9.19
C GLN A 367 7.49 -3.78 8.43
N TYR A 368 7.10 -4.62 7.49
CA TYR A 368 5.79 -4.54 6.84
C TYR A 368 4.75 -5.20 7.74
N VAL A 369 3.63 -4.55 7.96
CA VAL A 369 2.50 -5.07 8.73
C VAL A 369 1.24 -4.90 7.89
N ALA A 370 0.55 -6.00 7.56
CA ALA A 370 -0.75 -6.00 6.90
C ALA A 370 -1.84 -6.33 7.91
N ILE A 371 -2.97 -5.61 7.85
CA ILE A 371 -4.12 -5.78 8.73
C ILE A 371 -5.38 -5.87 7.88
N MET A 372 -6.01 -7.04 7.86
CA MET A 372 -7.25 -7.32 7.13
C MET A 372 -8.40 -7.53 8.10
N PRO A 373 -9.44 -6.67 8.09
CA PRO A 373 -10.64 -6.93 8.86
C PRO A 373 -11.41 -8.13 8.28
N LYS A 374 -11.87 -9.03 9.16
CA LYS A 374 -12.60 -10.25 8.77
C LYS A 374 -14.10 -10.03 8.61
N GLN A 375 -14.69 -9.22 9.48
CA GLN A 375 -16.13 -9.11 9.66
C GLN A 375 -16.74 -7.85 9.06
N GLU A 376 -15.98 -6.80 8.87
CA GLU A 376 -16.45 -5.51 8.37
C GLU A 376 -15.69 -5.05 7.13
N LYS A 377 -16.22 -4.06 6.43
CA LYS A 377 -15.52 -3.42 5.32
C LYS A 377 -14.30 -2.65 5.82
N LEU A 378 -13.27 -2.56 5.00
CA LEU A 378 -12.07 -1.80 5.35
C LEU A 378 -12.37 -0.31 5.61
N THR A 379 -13.31 0.30 4.87
CA THR A 379 -13.75 1.68 5.12
C THR A 379 -14.30 1.87 6.54
N ASP A 380 -15.19 0.97 6.97
CA ASP A 380 -15.77 1.04 8.32
C ASP A 380 -14.72 0.80 9.41
N TYR A 381 -13.73 -0.05 9.12
CA TYR A 381 -12.60 -0.32 9.99
C TYR A 381 -11.69 0.91 10.15
N VAL A 382 -11.34 1.55 9.03
CA VAL A 382 -10.50 2.76 8.98
C VAL A 382 -11.13 3.91 9.75
N ASP A 383 -12.45 4.12 9.65
CA ASP A 383 -13.15 5.17 10.39
C ASP A 383 -13.10 5.00 11.91
N LYS A 384 -13.01 3.75 12.37
CA LYS A 384 -13.07 3.41 13.81
C LYS A 384 -11.69 3.13 14.43
N MET A 385 -10.65 2.93 13.60
CA MET A 385 -9.33 2.60 14.11
C MET A 385 -8.67 3.79 14.82
N ASP A 386 -7.81 3.49 15.77
CA ASP A 386 -6.90 4.42 16.41
C ASP A 386 -5.52 3.78 16.63
N ALA A 387 -4.54 4.60 17.01
CA ALA A 387 -3.17 4.15 17.21
C ALA A 387 -3.05 3.10 18.34
N ASN A 388 -3.90 3.16 19.37
CA ASN A 388 -3.87 2.20 20.47
C ASN A 388 -4.32 0.81 19.99
N LYS A 389 -5.41 0.75 19.20
CA LYS A 389 -5.89 -0.50 18.60
C LYS A 389 -4.82 -1.13 17.71
N ILE A 390 -4.26 -0.35 16.76
CA ILE A 390 -3.25 -0.84 15.84
C ILE A 390 -1.96 -1.25 16.58
N SER A 391 -1.49 -0.45 17.54
CA SER A 391 -0.33 -0.79 18.38
C SER A 391 -0.57 -2.06 19.20
N GLY A 392 -1.78 -2.27 19.69
CA GLY A 392 -2.18 -3.50 20.38
C GLY A 392 -2.07 -4.73 19.48
N LEU A 393 -2.59 -4.66 18.26
CA LEU A 393 -2.49 -5.74 17.27
C LEU A 393 -1.03 -6.06 16.92
N ILE A 394 -0.20 -5.02 16.76
CA ILE A 394 1.24 -5.19 16.47
C ILE A 394 1.98 -5.80 17.67
N LYS A 395 1.66 -5.39 18.88
CA LYS A 395 2.27 -5.93 20.11
C LYS A 395 1.99 -7.41 20.29
N ASP A 396 0.82 -7.85 19.87
CA ASP A 396 0.37 -9.24 20.01
C ASP A 396 0.82 -10.14 18.84
N LEU A 397 1.58 -9.61 17.88
CA LEU A 397 2.25 -10.38 16.84
C LEU A 397 3.20 -11.40 17.44
N LYS A 398 3.14 -12.61 16.97
CA LYS A 398 3.96 -13.73 17.46
C LYS A 398 4.66 -14.44 16.31
N GLU A 399 5.89 -14.80 16.56
CA GLU A 399 6.59 -15.85 15.85
C GLU A 399 5.97 -17.19 16.26
N LEU A 400 5.57 -18.02 15.29
CA LEU A 400 4.90 -19.27 15.56
C LEU A 400 5.93 -20.41 15.66
N LYS A 401 5.77 -21.26 16.67
CA LYS A 401 6.63 -22.41 16.96
C LYS A 401 5.79 -23.67 17.13
N ALA A 402 6.40 -24.83 16.95
CA ALA A 402 5.71 -26.11 17.04
C ALA A 402 4.89 -26.27 18.34
N ASN A 403 5.42 -25.83 19.48
CA ASN A 403 4.73 -25.92 20.78
C ASN A 403 3.52 -24.98 20.95
N ASN A 404 3.27 -24.07 20.00
CA ASN A 404 2.05 -23.25 19.99
C ASN A 404 0.82 -24.03 19.50
N PHE A 405 1.01 -25.20 18.91
CA PHE A 405 -0.05 -25.96 18.25
C PHE A 405 -0.44 -27.22 19.04
N LYS A 406 -1.60 -27.75 18.70
CA LYS A 406 -2.21 -28.90 19.35
C LYS A 406 -1.38 -30.18 19.12
N ASP A 407 -1.22 -30.99 20.18
CA ASP A 407 -0.66 -32.32 20.06
C ASP A 407 -1.58 -33.27 19.28
N GLY A 408 -0.98 -34.19 18.55
CA GLY A 408 -1.68 -35.24 17.83
C GLY A 408 -2.20 -34.84 16.45
N VAL A 409 -1.71 -33.70 15.90
CA VAL A 409 -2.04 -33.25 14.55
C VAL A 409 -0.81 -32.66 13.86
N VAL A 410 -0.83 -32.59 12.55
CA VAL A 410 0.06 -31.73 11.74
C VAL A 410 -0.66 -30.43 11.49
N THR A 411 -0.11 -29.31 11.92
CA THR A 411 -0.68 -27.98 11.64
C THR A 411 -0.02 -27.38 10.41
N GLN A 412 -0.82 -27.10 9.40
CA GLN A 412 -0.40 -26.35 8.22
C GLN A 412 -0.91 -24.92 8.31
N ILE A 413 0.00 -23.96 8.27
CA ILE A 413 -0.32 -22.55 8.06
C ILE A 413 -0.10 -22.28 6.58
N THR A 414 -1.11 -21.76 5.94
CA THR A 414 -1.04 -21.46 4.52
C THR A 414 -1.83 -20.22 4.19
N GLY A 415 -1.40 -19.49 3.17
CA GLY A 415 -2.10 -18.30 2.73
C GLY A 415 -1.42 -17.62 1.57
N PHE A 416 -2.09 -16.59 1.08
CA PHE A 416 -1.65 -15.83 -0.08
C PHE A 416 -1.77 -14.33 0.21
N ILE A 417 -0.77 -13.58 -0.23
CA ILE A 417 -0.80 -12.12 -0.19
C ILE A 417 -0.66 -11.63 -1.64
N PRO A 418 -1.58 -10.78 -2.13
CA PRO A 418 -1.48 -10.27 -3.49
C PRO A 418 -0.26 -9.39 -3.67
N LEU A 419 0.38 -9.50 -4.84
CA LEU A 419 1.40 -8.57 -5.30
C LEU A 419 0.72 -7.28 -5.76
N PHE A 420 1.38 -6.15 -5.55
CA PHE A 420 0.87 -4.86 -6.01
C PHE A 420 1.96 -3.83 -6.25
N ASN A 421 1.68 -2.91 -7.17
CA ASN A 421 2.52 -1.74 -7.44
C ASN A 421 1.59 -0.57 -7.78
N PHE A 422 1.63 0.50 -6.98
CA PHE A 422 0.86 1.71 -7.25
C PHE A 422 1.53 2.96 -6.65
N GLU A 423 1.13 4.10 -7.16
CA GLU A 423 1.46 5.41 -6.62
C GLU A 423 0.20 6.15 -6.18
N TYR A 424 0.36 7.08 -5.26
CA TYR A 424 -0.73 7.92 -4.77
C TYR A 424 -0.25 9.36 -4.56
N ASP A 425 -1.06 10.31 -5.01
CA ASP A 425 -0.86 11.74 -4.81
C ASP A 425 -1.85 12.23 -3.75
N LEU A 426 -1.33 12.72 -2.62
CA LEU A 426 -2.13 13.22 -1.50
C LEU A 426 -2.12 14.75 -1.50
N ASP A 427 -3.30 15.37 -1.53
CA ASP A 427 -3.46 16.82 -1.29
C ASP A 427 -3.47 17.11 0.21
N LEU A 428 -2.31 17.46 0.73
CA LEU A 428 -2.13 17.73 2.16
C LEU A 428 -2.82 19.01 2.66
N MET A 429 -3.10 19.98 1.78
CA MET A 429 -3.56 21.29 2.23
C MET A 429 -4.89 21.21 2.94
N ASN A 430 -5.86 20.48 2.37
CA ASN A 430 -7.18 20.34 2.96
C ASN A 430 -7.14 19.48 4.23
N ASP A 431 -6.38 18.39 4.20
CA ASP A 431 -6.21 17.50 5.35
C ASP A 431 -5.58 18.22 6.54
N LEU A 432 -4.54 19.00 6.30
CA LEU A 432 -3.89 19.79 7.35
C LEU A 432 -4.83 20.88 7.92
N LYS A 433 -5.66 21.51 7.06
CA LYS A 433 -6.69 22.46 7.51
C LYS A 433 -7.72 21.78 8.41
N ASP A 434 -8.14 20.56 8.09
CA ASP A 434 -9.06 19.74 8.90
C ASP A 434 -8.43 19.31 10.23
N MET A 435 -7.11 19.19 10.28
CA MET A 435 -6.34 18.93 11.48
C MET A 435 -5.99 20.21 12.27
N GLY A 436 -6.45 21.39 11.83
CA GLY A 436 -6.29 22.66 12.55
C GLY A 436 -5.12 23.54 12.08
N VAL A 437 -4.32 23.12 11.13
CA VAL A 437 -3.26 23.94 10.50
C VAL A 437 -3.89 24.76 9.37
N LYS A 438 -4.24 26.00 9.63
CA LYS A 438 -5.02 26.84 8.69
C LYS A 438 -4.30 28.12 8.29
N ASP A 439 -3.69 28.81 9.25
CA ASP A 439 -3.18 30.15 9.05
C ASP A 439 -2.01 30.22 8.07
N VAL A 440 -1.20 29.17 8.00
CA VAL A 440 -0.07 29.05 7.05
C VAL A 440 -0.51 29.10 5.57
N PHE A 441 -1.78 28.77 5.29
CA PHE A 441 -2.40 28.77 3.95
C PHE A 441 -3.27 30.01 3.68
N ASP A 442 -3.35 30.95 4.63
CA ASP A 442 -4.14 32.19 4.51
C ASP A 442 -3.20 33.39 4.42
N SER A 443 -3.15 34.03 3.27
CA SER A 443 -2.26 35.19 3.01
C SER A 443 -2.43 36.38 3.99
N ASN A 444 -3.59 36.47 4.68
CA ASN A 444 -3.85 37.50 5.65
C ASN A 444 -3.46 37.13 7.09
N LYS A 445 -3.11 35.85 7.33
CA LYS A 445 -2.83 35.31 8.67
C LYS A 445 -1.48 34.64 8.79
N ALA A 446 -0.94 34.16 7.66
CA ALA A 446 0.32 33.44 7.64
C ALA A 446 1.44 34.29 8.22
N ASP A 447 2.09 33.81 9.27
CA ASP A 447 3.29 34.40 9.82
C ASP A 447 4.49 33.51 9.59
N LEU A 448 5.13 33.69 8.45
CA LEU A 448 6.38 33.04 8.04
C LEU A 448 7.59 33.97 8.21
N SER A 449 7.48 34.97 9.11
CA SER A 449 8.53 35.98 9.36
C SER A 449 9.83 35.38 9.93
N GLY A 450 9.81 34.14 10.40
CA GLY A 450 11.00 33.37 10.76
C GLY A 450 11.74 32.79 9.55
N LEU A 451 11.04 32.50 8.44
CA LEU A 451 11.59 31.99 7.19
C LEU A 451 12.03 33.11 6.26
N SER A 452 11.16 34.10 6.06
CA SER A 452 11.34 35.17 5.07
C SER A 452 11.33 36.59 5.70
N LYS A 453 11.99 37.55 5.05
CA LYS A 453 11.94 38.98 5.41
C LYS A 453 10.69 39.66 4.87
N GLY A 454 10.10 39.12 3.80
CA GLY A 454 8.85 39.62 3.21
C GLY A 454 7.65 38.79 3.64
N ASP A 455 6.45 39.26 3.34
CA ASP A 455 5.21 38.51 3.53
C ASP A 455 5.25 37.23 2.66
N SER A 456 4.82 36.13 3.23
CA SER A 456 4.91 34.81 2.61
C SER A 456 3.74 33.93 3.06
N VAL A 457 3.30 33.03 2.21
CA VAL A 457 2.20 32.08 2.46
C VAL A 457 2.50 30.77 1.75
N ILE A 458 2.05 29.65 2.29
CA ILE A 458 2.11 28.35 1.61
C ILE A 458 0.89 28.23 0.69
N VAL A 459 1.13 28.10 -0.61
CA VAL A 459 0.09 28.00 -1.64
C VAL A 459 -0.10 26.57 -2.18
N GLU A 460 0.85 25.70 -1.89
CA GLU A 460 0.85 24.31 -2.35
C GLU A 460 1.38 23.39 -1.26
N ALA A 461 0.69 22.27 -1.01
CA ALA A 461 1.12 21.22 -0.10
C ALA A 461 0.74 19.86 -0.69
N LYS A 462 1.67 19.23 -1.38
CA LYS A 462 1.52 17.92 -2.03
C LYS A 462 2.41 16.87 -1.39
N HIS A 463 1.93 15.65 -1.34
CA HIS A 463 2.72 14.48 -0.98
C HIS A 463 2.48 13.37 -1.98
N LYS A 464 3.55 12.83 -2.55
CA LYS A 464 3.50 11.70 -3.47
C LYS A 464 4.29 10.54 -2.91
N ALA A 465 3.71 9.36 -2.95
CA ALA A 465 4.38 8.12 -2.57
C ALA A 465 4.13 7.03 -3.60
N ASN A 466 5.05 6.09 -3.68
CA ASN A 466 4.98 4.91 -4.53
C ASN A 466 5.36 3.69 -3.71
N ILE A 467 4.75 2.55 -4.01
CA ILE A 467 5.09 1.27 -3.39
C ILE A 467 4.96 0.13 -4.39
N GLU A 468 5.90 -0.81 -4.32
CA GLU A 468 5.80 -2.12 -4.91
C GLU A 468 6.01 -3.18 -3.83
N PHE A 469 5.03 -4.06 -3.67
CA PHE A 469 5.12 -5.23 -2.82
C PHE A 469 5.39 -6.45 -3.71
N SER A 470 6.52 -7.10 -3.49
CA SER A 470 6.98 -8.24 -4.29
C SER A 470 7.42 -9.43 -3.40
N ASN A 471 7.68 -10.56 -4.02
CA ASN A 471 8.25 -11.72 -3.34
C ASN A 471 9.66 -11.47 -2.78
N MET A 472 10.39 -10.49 -3.33
CA MET A 472 11.76 -10.16 -2.94
C MET A 472 11.84 -9.14 -1.80
N GLY A 473 10.83 -8.25 -1.68
CA GLY A 473 10.84 -7.14 -0.73
C GLY A 473 9.84 -6.05 -1.07
N ILE A 474 10.06 -4.91 -0.44
CA ILE A 474 9.36 -3.67 -0.73
C ILE A 474 10.28 -2.82 -1.60
N LYS A 475 9.87 -2.60 -2.85
CA LYS A 475 10.66 -1.89 -3.85
C LYS A 475 9.77 -1.09 -4.77
N ALA A 476 10.46 -0.33 -5.55
CA ALA A 476 9.96 0.42 -6.66
C ALA A 476 10.38 -0.06 -8.05
N SER A 477 11.03 -1.16 -8.22
CA SER A 477 11.13 -1.79 -9.54
C SER A 477 11.47 -3.27 -9.43
N ALA A 478 10.65 -4.12 -10.03
CA ALA A 478 10.83 -5.56 -10.03
C ALA A 478 11.75 -6.02 -11.16
N VAL A 479 12.68 -6.89 -10.81
CA VAL A 479 13.28 -7.83 -11.76
C VAL A 479 12.80 -9.22 -11.37
N THR A 480 11.90 -9.78 -12.15
CA THR A 480 11.42 -11.14 -11.96
C THR A 480 12.49 -12.11 -12.47
N MET A 481 13.13 -12.85 -11.57
CA MET A 481 13.92 -14.02 -11.95
C MET A 481 13.09 -15.27 -11.73
N MET A 482 12.69 -15.91 -12.81
CA MET A 482 12.14 -17.27 -12.77
C MET A 482 13.28 -18.27 -12.95
N GLY A 483 13.54 -19.06 -11.91
CA GLY A 483 14.40 -20.25 -12.01
C GLY A 483 13.52 -21.48 -12.18
N GLY A 484 13.55 -22.12 -13.33
CA GLY A 484 12.93 -23.43 -13.51
C GLY A 484 13.83 -24.51 -12.92
N VAL A 485 13.33 -25.33 -12.00
CA VAL A 485 13.96 -26.61 -11.62
C VAL A 485 13.38 -27.68 -12.53
N GLY A 486 14.26 -28.39 -13.22
CA GLY A 486 13.84 -29.58 -13.98
C GLY A 486 13.31 -30.63 -13.03
N ALA A 487 12.14 -31.20 -13.33
CA ALA A 487 11.60 -32.32 -12.61
C ALA A 487 12.60 -33.48 -12.71
N ALA A 488 13.30 -33.78 -11.60
CA ALA A 488 13.92 -35.06 -11.41
C ALA A 488 12.77 -36.06 -11.18
N GLY A 489 12.74 -37.18 -11.92
CA GLY A 489 11.75 -38.21 -11.69
C GLY A 489 11.73 -38.58 -10.20
N ALA A 490 10.58 -38.48 -9.57
CA ALA A 490 10.43 -38.80 -8.16
C ALA A 490 10.67 -40.32 -7.98
N GLY A 491 11.64 -40.65 -7.14
CA GLY A 491 11.79 -42.04 -6.64
C GLY A 491 10.59 -42.45 -5.77
N PHE A 492 10.71 -43.58 -5.07
CA PHE A 492 9.65 -44.04 -4.17
C PHE A 492 9.27 -43.01 -3.13
N ASN A 493 8.04 -42.56 -3.16
CA ASN A 493 7.43 -41.70 -2.15
C ASN A 493 6.15 -42.38 -1.63
N TYR A 494 6.08 -42.62 -0.32
CA TYR A 494 4.90 -43.06 0.38
C TYR A 494 4.58 -42.12 1.52
N GLU A 495 3.38 -41.59 1.50
CA GLU A 495 2.89 -40.63 2.46
C GLU A 495 1.87 -41.31 3.39
N PHE A 496 2.03 -41.07 4.69
CA PHE A 496 1.12 -41.60 5.69
C PHE A 496 -0.06 -40.67 5.89
N ASP A 497 -1.27 -41.20 5.89
CA ASP A 497 -2.46 -40.47 6.34
C ASP A 497 -2.27 -39.98 7.78
N VAL A 498 -2.36 -38.67 8.00
CA VAL A 498 -2.22 -38.05 9.30
C VAL A 498 -3.34 -37.03 9.55
N PRO A 499 -3.71 -36.79 10.82
CA PRO A 499 -4.64 -35.72 11.15
C PRO A 499 -4.04 -34.36 10.83
N VAL A 500 -4.69 -33.56 9.98
CA VAL A 500 -4.22 -32.22 9.57
C VAL A 500 -5.17 -31.15 10.09
N GLU A 501 -4.62 -30.05 10.61
CA GLU A 501 -5.30 -28.82 10.92
C GLU A 501 -4.75 -27.71 10.03
N VAL A 502 -5.62 -27.06 9.25
CA VAL A 502 -5.22 -25.98 8.34
C VAL A 502 -5.60 -24.63 8.95
N ILE A 503 -4.63 -23.71 8.99
CA ILE A 503 -4.83 -22.30 9.36
C ILE A 503 -4.63 -21.45 8.12
N ASP A 504 -5.72 -20.94 7.57
CA ASP A 504 -5.70 -20.05 6.40
C ASP A 504 -5.42 -18.60 6.80
N ILE A 505 -4.32 -18.05 6.26
CA ILE A 505 -3.91 -16.66 6.45
C ILE A 505 -3.97 -15.85 5.16
N THR A 506 -4.80 -16.25 4.20
CA THR A 506 -4.96 -15.54 2.92
C THR A 506 -5.53 -14.14 3.10
N PHE A 507 -4.94 -13.18 2.38
CA PHE A 507 -5.38 -11.79 2.27
C PHE A 507 -6.17 -11.60 0.98
N ASP A 508 -7.44 -12.04 0.98
CA ASP A 508 -8.34 -12.04 -0.17
C ASP A 508 -9.33 -10.86 -0.20
N LYS A 509 -9.28 -9.98 0.79
CA LYS A 509 -10.15 -8.80 0.93
C LYS A 509 -9.33 -7.53 1.09
N PRO A 510 -9.93 -6.34 0.89
CA PRO A 510 -9.27 -5.08 1.16
C PRO A 510 -8.65 -5.03 2.56
N TYR A 511 -7.42 -4.55 2.62
CA TYR A 511 -6.66 -4.46 3.86
C TYR A 511 -5.82 -3.18 3.91
N MET A 512 -5.46 -2.77 5.12
CA MET A 512 -4.48 -1.71 5.32
C MET A 512 -3.10 -2.31 5.59
N PHE A 513 -2.07 -1.53 5.31
CA PHE A 513 -0.71 -1.87 5.68
C PHE A 513 0.03 -0.68 6.25
N LEU A 514 1.08 -0.96 7.00
CA LEU A 514 2.07 0.02 7.41
C LEU A 514 3.48 -0.57 7.30
N ILE A 515 4.44 0.32 7.06
CA ILE A 515 5.87 0.02 7.11
C ILE A 515 6.43 0.86 8.25
N ARG A 516 7.04 0.21 9.25
CA ARG A 516 7.52 0.87 10.45
C ARG A 516 8.94 0.47 10.79
N ASP A 517 9.66 1.34 11.47
CA ASP A 517 10.91 1.00 12.13
C ASP A 517 10.63 0.10 13.35
N VAL A 518 11.29 -1.05 13.40
CA VAL A 518 11.09 -2.03 14.48
C VAL A 518 11.56 -1.49 15.83
N ALA A 519 12.66 -0.73 15.83
CA ALA A 519 13.30 -0.25 17.07
C ALA A 519 12.54 0.91 17.71
N THR A 520 12.06 1.86 16.90
CA THR A 520 11.41 3.08 17.39
C THR A 520 9.89 3.01 17.33
N GLY A 521 9.34 2.14 16.50
CA GLY A 521 7.92 2.11 16.16
C GLY A 521 7.48 3.23 15.21
N GLU A 522 8.41 4.05 14.71
CA GLU A 522 8.11 5.15 13.80
C GLU A 522 7.56 4.65 12.47
N VAL A 523 6.46 5.25 12.03
CA VAL A 523 5.75 4.82 10.83
C VAL A 523 6.32 5.57 9.62
N TRP A 524 6.87 4.80 8.69
CA TRP A 524 7.44 5.30 7.45
C TRP A 524 6.40 5.44 6.36
N PHE A 525 5.55 4.43 6.20
CA PHE A 525 4.47 4.43 5.22
C PHE A 525 3.20 3.82 5.82
N VAL A 526 2.06 4.31 5.37
CA VAL A 526 0.73 3.75 5.62
C VAL A 526 -0.01 3.70 4.30
N GLY A 527 -0.82 2.66 4.10
CA GLY A 527 -1.63 2.56 2.89
C GLY A 527 -2.76 1.56 2.99
N THR A 528 -3.53 1.48 1.92
CA THR A 528 -4.63 0.54 1.71
C THR A 528 -4.51 -0.16 0.37
N VAL A 529 -4.89 -1.42 0.32
CA VAL A 529 -5.01 -2.21 -0.90
C VAL A 529 -6.48 -2.58 -1.08
N TYR A 530 -7.13 -1.95 -2.03
CA TYR A 530 -8.50 -2.28 -2.45
C TYR A 530 -8.53 -3.06 -3.75
N GLN A 531 -7.51 -2.86 -4.57
CA GLN A 531 -7.37 -3.53 -5.85
C GLN A 531 -5.88 -3.75 -6.12
N PRO A 532 -5.37 -4.97 -5.96
CA PRO A 532 -4.01 -5.28 -6.35
C PRO A 532 -3.82 -5.00 -7.84
N ILE A 533 -2.85 -4.16 -8.18
CA ILE A 533 -2.50 -3.80 -9.55
C ILE A 533 -1.06 -4.26 -9.75
N ASP A 534 -0.88 -5.19 -10.68
CA ASP A 534 0.44 -5.55 -11.16
C ASP A 534 0.73 -4.69 -12.39
N LYS A 535 1.79 -3.89 -12.35
CA LYS A 535 2.31 -3.25 -13.57
C LYS A 535 3.00 -4.33 -14.38
N GLU A 536 2.48 -4.63 -15.56
CA GLU A 536 3.09 -5.49 -16.56
C GLU A 536 4.52 -5.07 -16.91
#